data_8f851283e3ac93aad2faf6d816901252
#
_entry.id   8f851283e3ac93aad2faf6d816901252
#
_cell.length_a   1.000
_cell.length_b   1.000
_cell.length_c   1.000
_cell.angle_alpha   90.00
_cell.angle_beta   90.00
_cell.angle_gamma   90.00
#
_symmetry.space_group_name_H-M   'P 1'
#
loop_
_entity.id
_entity.type
_entity.pdbx_description
1 polymer ?
#
loop_
_entity_poly.entity_id
_entity_poly.type
_entity_poly.pdbx_seq_one_letter_code
_entity_poly.pdbx_strand_id
1 'polypeptide(L)'
;MEKLLVFHLDDNNLKKLKQVTGALKIRVEEVPSSDYLKPLEMIVNKTASPLIQPFSGDVPSESLIVFCDFTEKKMDKLLAALRRDQIAIDYKAVLTPTNKKWNVMRMYLEMQAEKSAYQKTKA
;
A
#
# COMPACT_ATOMS: atom_id res chain seq x y z
N MET A 1 -15.70 1.08 -5.65
CA MET A 1 -15.48 0.08 -4.61
C MET A 1 -14.09 0.24 -4.01
N GLU A 2 -14.02 0.25 -2.70
CA GLU A 2 -12.74 0.42 -2.01
C GLU A 2 -11.83 -0.77 -2.25
N LYS A 3 -10.57 -0.49 -2.54
CA LYS A 3 -9.55 -1.48 -2.76
C LYS A 3 -8.29 -1.10 -2.00
N LEU A 4 -7.69 -2.07 -1.34
CA LEU A 4 -6.45 -1.88 -0.61
C LEU A 4 -5.35 -2.69 -1.28
N LEU A 5 -4.31 -2.00 -1.76
CA LEU A 5 -3.12 -2.68 -2.27
C LEU A 5 -2.17 -2.93 -1.11
N VAL A 6 -1.61 -4.14 -1.04
CA VAL A 6 -0.74 -4.55 0.05
C VAL A 6 0.61 -4.98 -0.52
N PHE A 7 1.69 -4.41 0.04
CA PHE A 7 3.06 -4.65 -0.40
C PHE A 7 3.90 -5.10 0.79
N HIS A 8 4.47 -6.28 0.70
CA HIS A 8 5.45 -6.81 1.65
C HIS A 8 4.95 -6.83 3.11
N LEU A 9 3.75 -7.35 3.32
CA LEU A 9 3.21 -7.52 4.66
C LEU A 9 3.40 -8.98 5.12
N ASP A 10 3.84 -9.17 6.36
CA ASP A 10 4.02 -10.52 6.90
C ASP A 10 2.70 -11.27 7.05
N ASP A 11 2.77 -12.59 7.06
CA ASP A 11 1.59 -13.46 7.05
C ASP A 11 0.66 -13.20 8.24
N ASN A 12 1.21 -12.96 9.42
CA ASN A 12 0.40 -12.75 10.62
C ASN A 12 -0.42 -11.46 10.51
N ASN A 13 0.22 -10.35 10.13
CA ASN A 13 -0.49 -9.08 9.94
C ASN A 13 -1.44 -9.13 8.75
N LEU A 14 -1.06 -9.84 7.68
CA LEU A 14 -1.92 -10.00 6.52
C LEU A 14 -3.20 -10.75 6.88
N LYS A 15 -3.11 -11.80 7.69
CA LYS A 15 -4.28 -12.56 8.14
C LYS A 15 -5.23 -11.68 8.94
N LYS A 16 -4.70 -10.89 9.87
CA LYS A 16 -5.50 -9.94 10.65
C LYS A 16 -6.15 -8.89 9.74
N LEU A 17 -5.38 -8.37 8.80
CA LEU A 17 -5.87 -7.37 7.85
C LEU A 17 -7.03 -7.92 7.02
N LYS A 18 -6.92 -9.14 6.53
CA LYS A 18 -7.98 -9.77 5.74
C LYS A 18 -9.27 -9.96 6.54
N GLN A 19 -9.16 -10.25 7.82
CA GLN A 19 -10.34 -10.37 8.69
C GLN A 19 -11.06 -9.02 8.84
N VAL A 20 -10.30 -7.95 9.07
CA VAL A 20 -10.86 -6.61 9.22
C VAL A 20 -11.46 -6.11 7.91
N THR A 21 -10.74 -6.26 6.80
CA THR A 21 -11.22 -5.79 5.49
C THR A 21 -12.43 -6.59 5.03
N GLY A 22 -12.47 -7.89 5.32
CA GLY A 22 -13.63 -8.70 5.02
C GLY A 22 -14.88 -8.20 5.72
N ALA A 23 -14.76 -7.87 7.01
CA ALA A 23 -15.87 -7.33 7.79
C ALA A 23 -16.34 -5.97 7.27
N LEU A 24 -15.42 -5.16 6.77
CA LEU A 24 -15.72 -3.82 6.23
C LEU A 24 -16.07 -3.85 4.74
N LYS A 25 -16.06 -5.03 4.11
CA LYS A 25 -16.33 -5.21 2.68
C LYS A 25 -15.36 -4.43 1.80
N ILE A 26 -14.08 -4.46 2.16
CA ILE A 26 -12.99 -3.83 1.42
C ILE A 26 -12.23 -4.94 0.68
N ARG A 27 -11.93 -4.70 -0.59
CA ARG A 27 -11.12 -5.59 -1.39
C ARG A 27 -9.66 -5.46 -1.02
N VAL A 28 -8.95 -6.59 -0.88
CA VAL A 28 -7.50 -6.60 -0.64
C VAL A 28 -6.82 -7.25 -1.82
N GLU A 29 -5.79 -6.60 -2.34
CA GLU A 29 -4.95 -7.18 -3.38
C GLU A 29 -3.50 -7.19 -2.90
N GLU A 30 -2.95 -8.40 -2.78
CA GLU A 30 -1.52 -8.59 -2.48
C GLU A 30 -0.74 -8.43 -3.77
N VAL A 31 0.20 -7.49 -3.80
CA VAL A 31 0.97 -7.19 -5.00
C VAL A 31 2.33 -7.89 -4.91
N PRO A 32 2.65 -8.80 -5.83
CA PRO A 32 3.94 -9.48 -5.82
C PRO A 32 5.07 -8.51 -6.16
N SER A 33 6.26 -8.80 -5.65
CA SER A 33 7.43 -7.94 -5.86
C SER A 33 7.80 -7.79 -7.33
N SER A 34 7.50 -8.80 -8.15
CA SER A 34 7.73 -8.73 -9.59
C SER A 34 6.99 -7.57 -10.26
N ASP A 35 5.92 -7.06 -9.65
CA ASP A 35 5.12 -5.96 -10.20
C ASP A 35 5.58 -4.58 -9.71
N TYR A 36 6.67 -4.49 -8.96
CA TYR A 36 7.07 -3.24 -8.29
C TYR A 36 7.54 -2.14 -9.25
N LEU A 37 7.83 -2.45 -10.51
CA LEU A 37 8.15 -1.44 -11.51
C LEU A 37 6.92 -0.93 -12.27
N LYS A 38 5.76 -1.54 -12.07
CA LYS A 38 4.52 -1.08 -12.70
C LYS A 38 3.99 0.17 -12.01
N PRO A 39 3.48 1.16 -12.77
CA PRO A 39 2.74 2.27 -12.17
C PRO A 39 1.56 1.77 -11.35
N LEU A 40 1.28 2.46 -10.26
CA LEU A 40 0.18 2.06 -9.36
C LEU A 40 -1.16 1.97 -10.10
N GLU A 41 -1.45 2.89 -11.02
CA GLU A 41 -2.70 2.84 -11.79
C GLU A 41 -2.83 1.57 -12.63
N MET A 42 -1.71 1.05 -13.13
CA MET A 42 -1.74 -0.20 -13.89
C MET A 42 -2.00 -1.40 -12.99
N ILE A 43 -1.47 -1.38 -11.79
CA ILE A 43 -1.73 -2.42 -10.79
C ILE A 43 -3.21 -2.40 -10.39
N VAL A 44 -3.75 -1.22 -10.11
CA VAL A 44 -5.16 -1.06 -9.72
C VAL A 44 -6.09 -1.54 -10.82
N ASN A 45 -5.80 -1.17 -12.07
CA ASN A 45 -6.64 -1.49 -13.22
C ASN A 45 -6.32 -2.87 -13.82
N LYS A 46 -5.33 -3.56 -13.29
CA LYS A 46 -4.87 -4.87 -13.79
C LYS A 46 -4.52 -4.84 -15.27
N THR A 47 -3.93 -3.73 -15.71
CA THR A 47 -3.53 -3.54 -17.09
C THR A 47 -2.22 -4.29 -17.36
N ALA A 48 -2.20 -5.14 -18.36
CA ALA A 48 -0.99 -5.82 -18.78
C ALA A 48 -0.09 -4.85 -19.55
N SER A 49 1.21 -4.88 -19.27
CA SER A 49 2.18 -4.11 -20.03
C SER A 49 3.42 -4.96 -20.31
N PRO A 50 3.56 -5.48 -21.55
CA PRO A 50 4.72 -6.30 -21.89
C PRO A 50 6.02 -5.51 -21.94
N LEU A 51 5.94 -4.16 -21.95
CA LEU A 51 7.13 -3.30 -21.99
C LEU A 51 7.73 -3.06 -20.61
N ILE A 52 7.03 -3.41 -19.53
CA ILE A 52 7.53 -3.23 -18.17
C ILE A 52 8.15 -4.53 -17.70
N GLN A 53 9.45 -4.48 -17.42
CA GLN A 53 10.16 -5.66 -16.96
C GLN A 53 9.82 -6.02 -15.53
N PRO A 54 9.81 -7.32 -15.16
CA PRO A 54 9.64 -7.70 -13.77
C PRO A 54 10.77 -7.15 -12.90
N PHE A 55 10.42 -6.71 -11.70
CA PHE A 55 11.42 -6.28 -10.73
C PHE A 55 12.12 -7.50 -10.13
N SER A 56 13.44 -7.47 -10.10
CA SER A 56 14.25 -8.57 -9.57
C SER A 56 15.28 -8.13 -8.54
N GLY A 57 15.25 -6.86 -8.14
CA GLY A 57 16.18 -6.33 -7.13
C GLY A 57 15.72 -6.61 -5.71
N ASP A 58 16.41 -6.00 -4.75
CA ASP A 58 16.07 -6.12 -3.34
C ASP A 58 14.78 -5.37 -3.03
N VAL A 59 13.87 -6.06 -2.34
CA VAL A 59 12.58 -5.50 -1.94
C VAL A 59 12.77 -4.68 -0.66
N PRO A 60 12.14 -3.49 -0.53
CA PRO A 60 12.16 -2.78 0.74
C PRO A 60 11.64 -3.65 1.89
N SER A 61 12.27 -3.55 3.05
CA SER A 61 11.88 -4.36 4.21
C SER A 61 10.57 -3.89 4.84
N GLU A 62 10.21 -2.63 4.61
CA GLU A 62 8.99 -2.06 5.19
C GLU A 62 7.75 -2.51 4.43
N SER A 63 6.64 -2.63 5.16
CA SER A 63 5.34 -2.90 4.57
C SER A 63 4.67 -1.59 4.13
N LEU A 64 3.83 -1.69 3.11
CA LEU A 64 3.10 -0.54 2.55
C LEU A 64 1.68 -0.98 2.21
N ILE A 65 0.70 -0.14 2.53
CA ILE A 65 -0.65 -0.28 2.00
C ILE A 65 -1.04 1.01 1.27
N VAL A 66 -1.82 0.86 0.19
CA VAL A 66 -2.31 1.99 -0.59
C VAL A 66 -3.83 1.91 -0.66
N PHE A 67 -4.48 2.98 -0.20
CA PHE A 67 -5.94 3.12 -0.20
C PHE A 67 -6.42 3.62 -1.55
N CYS A 68 -7.29 2.85 -2.22
CA CYS A 68 -7.83 3.19 -3.54
C CYS A 68 -9.34 3.35 -3.47
N ASP A 69 -9.85 4.50 -3.90
CA ASP A 69 -11.29 4.81 -3.93
C ASP A 69 -11.97 4.77 -2.57
N PHE A 70 -11.28 5.10 -1.52
CA PHE A 70 -11.84 5.13 -0.17
C PHE A 70 -12.60 6.43 0.07
N THR A 71 -13.77 6.32 0.71
CA THR A 71 -14.39 7.48 1.34
C THR A 71 -13.64 7.77 2.65
N GLU A 72 -13.71 9.01 3.12
CA GLU A 72 -13.09 9.38 4.38
C GLU A 72 -13.61 8.53 5.53
N LYS A 73 -14.91 8.30 5.57
CA LYS A 73 -15.57 7.48 6.60
C LYS A 73 -15.04 6.04 6.61
N LYS A 74 -14.89 5.44 5.43
CA LYS A 74 -14.41 4.06 5.31
C LYS A 74 -12.94 3.97 5.71
N MET A 75 -12.15 4.95 5.31
CA MET A 75 -10.74 5.04 5.70
C MET A 75 -10.60 5.13 7.22
N ASP A 76 -11.39 5.98 7.87
CA ASP A 76 -11.35 6.14 9.32
C ASP A 76 -11.69 4.83 10.04
N LYS A 77 -12.67 4.10 9.52
CA LYS A 77 -13.05 2.79 10.08
C LYS A 77 -11.91 1.79 9.97
N LEU A 78 -11.25 1.75 8.82
CA LEU A 78 -10.11 0.83 8.62
C LEU A 78 -8.94 1.21 9.52
N LEU A 79 -8.60 2.50 9.59
CA LEU A 79 -7.50 2.95 10.44
C LEU A 79 -7.76 2.64 11.92
N ALA A 80 -9.00 2.82 12.37
CA ALA A 80 -9.39 2.47 13.75
C ALA A 80 -9.23 0.98 14.01
N ALA A 81 -9.63 0.14 13.05
CA ALA A 81 -9.52 -1.31 13.18
C ALA A 81 -8.05 -1.77 13.20
N LEU A 82 -7.19 -1.12 12.39
CA LEU A 82 -5.75 -1.42 12.41
C LEU A 82 -5.14 -1.18 13.79
N ARG A 83 -5.53 -0.09 14.45
CA ARG A 83 -5.06 0.22 15.80
C ARG A 83 -5.63 -0.76 16.83
N ARG A 84 -6.94 -1.03 16.75
CA ARG A 84 -7.63 -1.94 17.69
C ARG A 84 -7.00 -3.34 17.69
N ASP A 85 -6.73 -3.86 16.50
CA ASP A 85 -6.25 -5.23 16.34
C ASP A 85 -4.71 -5.30 16.27
N GLN A 86 -4.04 -4.19 16.51
CA GLN A 86 -2.58 -4.10 16.54
C GLN A 86 -1.93 -4.64 15.27
N ILE A 87 -2.47 -4.25 14.11
CA ILE A 87 -1.92 -4.61 12.81
C ILE A 87 -0.82 -3.62 12.47
N ALA A 88 0.43 -4.09 12.49
CA ALA A 88 1.59 -3.24 12.25
C ALA A 88 1.82 -3.08 10.75
N ILE A 89 1.77 -1.84 10.27
CA ILE A 89 2.05 -1.49 8.87
C ILE A 89 2.94 -0.25 8.88
N ASP A 90 4.06 -0.34 8.17
CA ASP A 90 5.07 0.72 8.21
C ASP A 90 4.63 1.97 7.48
N TYR A 91 4.06 1.83 6.27
CA TYR A 91 3.66 2.96 5.44
C TYR A 91 2.22 2.81 4.98
N LYS A 92 1.50 3.92 5.04
CA LYS A 92 0.11 4.01 4.56
C LYS A 92 0.02 5.20 3.61
N ALA A 93 -0.47 4.98 2.41
CA ALA A 93 -0.60 6.02 1.39
C ALA A 93 -1.99 5.97 0.77
N VAL A 94 -2.43 7.12 0.26
CA VAL A 94 -3.70 7.23 -0.47
C VAL A 94 -3.36 7.43 -1.94
N LEU A 95 -4.02 6.68 -2.82
CA LEU A 95 -3.85 6.84 -4.25
C LEU A 95 -4.40 8.20 -4.71
N THR A 96 -3.57 8.99 -5.39
CA THR A 96 -3.92 10.33 -5.85
C THR A 96 -3.69 10.45 -7.35
N PRO A 97 -4.23 11.49 -8.02
CA PRO A 97 -3.91 11.74 -9.43
C PRO A 97 -2.42 11.91 -9.71
N THR A 98 -1.66 12.36 -8.74
CA THR A 98 -0.20 12.51 -8.87
C THR A 98 0.52 11.18 -8.72
N ASN A 99 0.30 10.46 -7.61
CA ASN A 99 1.09 9.26 -7.31
C ASN A 99 0.64 8.01 -8.06
N LYS A 100 -0.55 8.01 -8.65
CA LYS A 100 -1.00 6.85 -9.45
C LYS A 100 -0.07 6.55 -10.63
N LYS A 101 0.71 7.53 -11.07
CA LYS A 101 1.67 7.39 -12.16
C LYS A 101 3.03 6.88 -11.68
N TRP A 102 3.26 6.86 -10.38
CA TRP A 102 4.51 6.34 -9.81
C TRP A 102 4.48 4.82 -9.80
N ASN A 103 5.65 4.21 -9.98
CA ASN A 103 5.75 2.78 -9.69
C ASN A 103 5.89 2.56 -8.17
N VAL A 104 5.85 1.31 -7.74
CA VAL A 104 5.88 0.96 -6.31
C VAL A 104 7.19 1.40 -5.66
N MET A 105 8.32 1.22 -6.36
CA MET A 105 9.63 1.59 -5.82
C MET A 105 9.71 3.10 -5.56
N ARG A 106 9.17 3.91 -6.45
CA ARG A 106 9.10 5.35 -6.21
C ARG A 106 8.21 5.70 -5.02
N MET A 107 7.08 5.01 -4.87
CA MET A 107 6.22 5.22 -3.71
C MET A 107 6.99 4.96 -2.41
N TYR A 108 7.76 3.88 -2.34
CA TYR A 108 8.60 3.59 -1.17
C TYR A 108 9.61 4.71 -0.90
N LEU A 109 10.28 5.20 -1.95
CA LEU A 109 11.25 6.28 -1.79
C LEU A 109 10.61 7.56 -1.26
N GLU A 110 9.43 7.90 -1.77
CA GLU A 110 8.70 9.07 -1.31
C GLU A 110 8.24 8.92 0.16
N MET A 111 7.75 7.74 0.54
CA MET A 111 7.34 7.47 1.90
C MET A 111 8.52 7.51 2.87
N GLN A 112 9.67 6.96 2.46
CA GLN A 112 10.90 7.01 3.24
C GLN A 112 11.39 8.44 3.42
N ALA A 113 11.30 9.27 2.37
CA ALA A 113 11.70 10.66 2.42
C ALA A 113 10.79 11.47 3.38
N GLU A 114 9.49 11.24 3.34
CA GLU A 114 8.54 11.89 4.25
C GLU A 114 8.82 11.53 5.70
N LYS A 115 9.09 10.27 5.98
CA LYS A 115 9.42 9.80 7.32
C LYS A 115 10.70 10.44 7.83
N SER A 116 11.74 10.52 7.00
CA SER A 116 13.00 11.16 7.35
C SER A 116 12.83 12.65 7.64
N ALA A 117 12.07 13.35 6.80
CA ALA A 117 11.77 14.77 6.99
C ALA A 117 11.02 15.02 8.29
N TYR A 118 10.03 14.16 8.59
CA TYR A 118 9.26 14.25 9.83
C TYR A 118 10.13 14.04 11.06
N GLN A 119 11.03 13.05 11.02
CA GLN A 119 11.94 12.78 12.13
C GLN A 119 12.92 13.93 12.35
N LYS A 120 13.45 14.54 11.28
CA LYS A 120 14.34 15.70 11.38
C LYS A 120 13.62 16.91 11.99
N THR A 121 12.36 17.11 11.63
CA THR A 121 11.56 18.22 12.15
C THR A 121 11.27 18.06 13.64
N LYS A 122 11.17 16.81 14.08
CA LYS A 122 10.84 16.45 15.45
C LYS A 122 12.03 16.56 16.40
N ALA A 123 13.24 16.52 15.88
CA ALA A 123 14.46 16.51 16.68
C ALA A 123 14.79 17.92 17.28
#